data_e890cd0dd7d88dc151473403dd81c1c3
#
_entry.id   e890cd0dd7d88dc151473403dd81c1c3
#
_cell.length_a   1.000
_cell.length_b   1.000
_cell.length_c   1.000
_cell.angle_alpha   90.00
_cell.angle_beta   90.00
_cell.angle_gamma   90.00
#
_symmetry.space_group_name_H-M   'P 1'
#
loop_
_entity.id
_entity.type
_entity.pdbx_description
1 polymer ?
#
loop_
_entity_poly.entity_id
_entity_poly.type
_entity_poly.pdbx_seq_one_letter_code
_entity_poly.pdbx_strand_id
1 'polypeptide(L)'
;LSGLKHEAVILPDGEKYKNLEVLNQIYDGLLRNRFDRNTTVIALGGGVVGDMAGFAAASYQRGVHLIQVPTTLLSQVDSSVGGKTGVNHALGKNMIGAFHQPRCVVADT
;
A
#
# COMPACT_ATOMS: atom_id res chain seq x y z
N LEU A 1 1.69 -14.40 12.08
CA LEU A 1 2.33 -14.74 10.78
C LEU A 1 3.32 -15.90 10.89
N SER A 2 3.37 -16.51 12.07
CA SER A 2 4.22 -17.70 12.27
C SER A 2 3.81 -18.81 11.31
N GLY A 3 4.76 -19.40 10.61
CA GLY A 3 4.51 -20.47 9.66
C GLY A 3 4.16 -20.01 8.25
N LEU A 4 3.98 -18.70 8.04
CA LEU A 4 3.73 -18.14 6.72
C LEU A 4 4.96 -17.42 6.20
N LYS A 5 5.18 -17.48 4.89
CA LYS A 5 6.21 -16.68 4.25
C LYS A 5 5.80 -15.21 4.32
N HIS A 6 6.64 -14.38 4.89
CA HIS A 6 6.37 -12.96 4.99
C HIS A 6 7.66 -12.15 4.88
N GLU A 7 7.49 -10.89 4.55
CA GLU A 7 8.57 -9.92 4.42
C GLU A 7 8.04 -8.55 4.80
N ALA A 8 8.86 -7.73 5.42
CA ALA A 8 8.49 -6.37 5.79
C ALA A 8 9.32 -5.37 4.97
N VAL A 9 8.65 -4.35 4.45
CA VAL A 9 9.29 -3.21 3.79
C VAL A 9 8.95 -1.97 4.60
N ILE A 10 9.97 -1.30 5.10
CA ILE A 10 9.79 -0.08 5.90
C ILE A 10 9.99 1.11 4.99
N LEU A 11 8.94 1.94 4.89
CA LEU A 11 8.94 3.10 4.01
C LEU A 11 9.25 4.38 4.81
N PRO A 12 9.94 5.35 4.20
CA PRO A 12 10.13 6.64 4.85
C PRO A 12 8.80 7.35 5.08
N ASP A 13 8.72 8.07 6.18
CA ASP A 13 7.51 8.79 6.57
C ASP A 13 7.44 10.14 5.87
N GLY A 14 6.24 10.52 5.45
CA GLY A 14 5.96 11.84 4.91
C GLY A 14 5.51 11.84 3.46
N GLU A 15 4.69 12.86 3.13
CA GLU A 15 4.09 13.03 1.81
C GLU A 15 5.14 13.17 0.69
N LYS A 16 6.30 13.73 1.00
CA LYS A 16 7.36 13.91 0.01
C LYS A 16 7.95 12.61 -0.52
N TYR A 17 7.75 11.52 0.22
CA TYR A 17 8.22 10.21 -0.20
C TYR A 17 7.16 9.40 -0.92
N LYS A 18 5.99 9.95 -1.14
CA LYS A 18 4.88 9.31 -1.84
C LYS A 18 5.09 9.43 -3.35
N ASN A 19 6.03 8.66 -3.87
CA ASN A 19 6.47 8.75 -5.26
C ASN A 19 6.80 7.36 -5.83
N LEU A 20 7.09 7.33 -7.13
CA LEU A 20 7.40 6.07 -7.84
C LEU A 20 8.70 5.43 -7.35
N GLU A 21 9.67 6.22 -6.97
CA GLU A 21 10.95 5.71 -6.47
C GLU A 21 10.76 4.92 -5.18
N VAL A 22 10.00 5.46 -4.24
CA VAL A 22 9.71 4.77 -2.97
C VAL A 22 8.77 3.60 -3.22
N LEU A 23 7.77 3.76 -4.10
CA LEU A 23 6.90 2.67 -4.51
C LEU A 23 7.69 1.48 -5.03
N ASN A 24 8.75 1.75 -5.79
CA ASN A 24 9.58 0.69 -6.34
C ASN A 24 10.25 -0.16 -5.26
N GLN A 25 10.48 0.38 -4.07
CA GLN A 25 10.99 -0.40 -2.94
C GLN A 25 10.03 -1.49 -2.52
N ILE A 26 8.72 -1.25 -2.65
CA ILE A 26 7.71 -2.27 -2.36
C ILE A 26 7.80 -3.38 -3.40
N TYR A 27 7.89 -3.02 -4.68
CA TYR A 27 8.04 -4.01 -5.75
C TYR A 27 9.33 -4.82 -5.58
N ASP A 28 10.42 -4.17 -5.20
CA ASP A 28 11.69 -4.85 -4.95
C ASP A 28 11.53 -5.92 -3.85
N GLY A 29 10.83 -5.58 -2.78
CA GLY A 29 10.58 -6.53 -1.69
C GLY A 29 9.74 -7.72 -2.15
N LEU A 30 8.70 -7.45 -2.95
CA LEU A 30 7.83 -8.49 -3.48
C LEU A 30 8.58 -9.41 -4.46
N LEU A 31 9.32 -8.84 -5.38
CA LEU A 31 10.00 -9.60 -6.43
C LEU A 31 11.23 -10.33 -5.91
N ARG A 32 12.00 -9.70 -5.01
CA ARG A 32 13.19 -10.32 -4.42
C ARG A 32 12.83 -11.57 -3.65
N ASN A 33 11.69 -11.59 -3.02
CA ASN A 33 11.20 -12.71 -2.23
C ASN A 33 10.26 -13.62 -3.01
N ARG A 34 10.10 -13.38 -4.31
CA ARG A 34 9.31 -14.22 -5.23
C ARG A 34 7.86 -14.42 -4.78
N PHE A 35 7.27 -13.36 -4.23
CA PHE A 35 5.85 -13.41 -3.92
C PHE A 35 5.03 -13.45 -5.22
N ASP A 36 4.02 -14.30 -5.22
CA ASP A 36 3.16 -14.49 -6.38
C ASP A 36 1.82 -13.74 -6.21
N ARG A 37 0.88 -13.97 -7.12
CA ARG A 37 -0.40 -13.27 -7.10
C ARG A 37 -1.35 -13.73 -5.99
N ASN A 38 -1.02 -14.77 -5.25
CA ASN A 38 -1.77 -15.19 -4.06
C ASN A 38 -1.30 -14.47 -2.79
N THR A 39 -0.38 -13.54 -2.94
CA THR A 39 0.14 -12.73 -1.85
C THR A 39 -0.91 -11.74 -1.35
N THR A 40 -0.85 -11.43 -0.08
CA THR A 40 -1.62 -10.34 0.52
C THR A 40 -0.65 -9.27 1.01
N VAL A 41 -0.91 -8.03 0.61
CA VAL A 41 -0.18 -6.87 1.10
C VAL A 41 -0.90 -6.34 2.33
N ILE A 42 -0.16 -6.15 3.41
CA ILE A 42 -0.69 -5.54 4.64
C ILE A 42 -0.05 -4.17 4.79
N ALA A 43 -0.86 -3.13 4.69
CA ALA A 43 -0.41 -1.75 4.81
C ALA A 43 -0.63 -1.26 6.23
N LEU A 44 0.45 -1.16 7.00
CA LEU A 44 0.40 -0.68 8.38
C LEU A 44 0.99 0.72 8.41
N GLY A 45 0.17 1.73 8.66
CA GLY A 45 0.65 3.11 8.73
C GLY A 45 -0.43 4.14 8.45
N GLY A 46 -0.01 5.36 8.17
CA GLY A 46 -0.90 6.46 7.82
C GLY A 46 -1.29 6.44 6.35
N GLY A 47 -1.86 7.56 5.88
CA GLY A 47 -2.40 7.66 4.52
C GLY A 47 -1.36 7.48 3.42
N VAL A 48 -0.13 7.94 3.65
CA VAL A 48 0.95 7.80 2.66
C VAL A 48 1.28 6.32 2.43
N VAL A 49 1.43 5.56 3.51
CA VAL A 49 1.71 4.12 3.42
C VAL A 49 0.53 3.38 2.79
N GLY A 50 -0.69 3.72 3.21
CA GLY A 50 -1.89 3.09 2.67
C GLY A 50 -2.04 3.32 1.17
N ASP A 51 -1.79 4.55 0.71
CA ASP A 51 -1.90 4.88 -0.71
C ASP A 51 -0.84 4.16 -1.55
N MET A 52 0.40 4.14 -1.10
CA MET A 52 1.47 3.49 -1.84
C MET A 52 1.33 1.97 -1.82
N ALA A 53 1.07 1.40 -0.66
CA ALA A 53 0.89 -0.06 -0.55
C ALA A 53 -0.35 -0.52 -1.32
N GLY A 54 -1.41 0.29 -1.29
CA GLY A 54 -2.61 0.03 -2.07
C GLY A 54 -2.34 0.01 -3.57
N PHE A 55 -1.57 0.98 -4.07
CA PHE A 55 -1.23 1.01 -5.48
C PHE A 55 -0.28 -0.15 -5.86
N ALA A 56 0.66 -0.47 -4.99
CA ALA A 56 1.50 -1.65 -5.20
C ALA A 56 0.65 -2.92 -5.29
N ALA A 57 -0.32 -3.08 -4.40
CA ALA A 57 -1.23 -4.23 -4.44
C ALA A 57 -2.08 -4.25 -5.70
N ALA A 58 -2.56 -3.09 -6.16
CA ALA A 58 -3.37 -2.98 -7.37
C ALA A 58 -2.60 -3.37 -8.62
N SER A 59 -1.31 -3.10 -8.65
CA SER A 59 -0.49 -3.23 -9.86
C SER A 59 0.42 -4.46 -9.85
N TYR A 60 0.77 -4.99 -8.69
CA TYR A 60 1.63 -6.18 -8.62
C TYR A 60 0.86 -7.40 -9.12
N GLN A 61 1.43 -8.11 -10.08
CA GLN A 61 0.80 -9.32 -10.67
C GLN A 61 -0.65 -9.06 -11.12
N ARG A 62 -0.95 -7.85 -11.57
CA ARG A 62 -2.28 -7.37 -11.99
C ARG A 62 -3.30 -7.34 -10.86
N GLY A 63 -2.85 -7.29 -9.63
CA GLY A 63 -3.68 -7.15 -8.46
C GLY A 63 -3.53 -8.28 -7.47
N VAL A 64 -3.16 -7.94 -6.25
CA VAL A 64 -3.13 -8.87 -5.12
C VAL A 64 -4.01 -8.31 -4.00
N HIS A 65 -4.34 -9.15 -3.04
CA HIS A 65 -5.17 -8.73 -1.92
C HIS A 65 -4.47 -7.69 -1.06
N LEU A 66 -5.26 -6.79 -0.50
CA LEU A 66 -4.79 -5.71 0.34
C LEU A 66 -5.56 -5.73 1.66
N ILE A 67 -4.85 -5.59 2.75
CA ILE A 67 -5.42 -5.34 4.08
C ILE A 67 -4.85 -4.01 4.54
N GLN A 68 -5.74 -3.07 4.89
CA GLN A 68 -5.35 -1.79 5.44
C GLN A 68 -5.40 -1.83 6.96
N VAL A 69 -4.32 -1.39 7.60
CA VAL A 69 -4.24 -1.21 9.05
C VAL A 69 -3.84 0.25 9.29
N PRO A 70 -4.80 1.19 9.14
CA PRO A 70 -4.52 2.61 9.27
C PRO A 70 -4.26 2.99 10.73
N THR A 71 -3.22 3.77 10.95
CA THR A 71 -2.77 4.14 12.30
C THR A 71 -3.15 5.55 12.72
N THR A 72 -3.72 6.36 11.80
CA THR A 72 -4.21 7.70 12.14
C THR A 72 -5.72 7.77 11.95
N LEU A 73 -6.38 8.69 12.64
CA LEU A 73 -7.83 8.86 12.51
C LEU A 73 -8.21 9.22 11.08
N LEU A 74 -7.47 10.14 10.45
CA LEU A 74 -7.74 10.54 9.08
C LEU A 74 -7.62 9.37 8.12
N SER A 75 -6.58 8.56 8.24
CA SER A 75 -6.40 7.40 7.37
C SER A 75 -7.44 6.30 7.63
N GLN A 76 -7.96 6.19 8.84
CA GLN A 76 -9.06 5.27 9.13
C GLN A 76 -10.33 5.67 8.38
N VAL A 77 -10.64 6.96 8.36
CA VAL A 77 -11.80 7.48 7.61
C VAL A 77 -11.58 7.26 6.11
N ASP A 78 -10.44 7.62 5.57
CA ASP A 78 -10.15 7.49 4.15
C ASP A 78 -10.20 6.03 3.69
N SER A 79 -9.66 5.11 4.48
CA SER A 79 -9.66 3.69 4.14
C SER A 79 -11.06 3.09 4.12
N SER A 80 -11.99 3.64 4.89
CA SER A 80 -13.38 3.14 4.95
C SER A 80 -14.24 3.67 3.81
N VAL A 81 -13.83 4.74 3.10
CA VAL A 81 -14.68 5.43 2.14
C VAL A 81 -14.43 5.02 0.70
N GLY A 82 -13.24 4.62 0.35
CA GLY A 82 -12.96 4.32 -1.04
C GLY A 82 -11.70 3.52 -1.23
N GLY A 83 -11.44 3.15 -2.45
CA GLY A 83 -10.27 2.39 -2.85
C GLY A 83 -9.26 3.20 -3.64
N LYS A 84 -9.18 4.50 -3.39
CA LYS A 84 -8.20 5.34 -4.08
C LYS A 84 -6.80 5.07 -3.57
N THR A 85 -5.90 4.73 -4.48
CA THR A 85 -4.50 4.47 -4.19
C THR A 85 -3.65 5.24 -5.18
N GLY A 86 -2.45 5.59 -4.81
CA GLY A 86 -1.60 6.28 -5.77
C GLY A 86 -0.36 6.90 -5.18
N VAL A 87 0.35 7.58 -6.07
CA VAL A 87 1.59 8.28 -5.75
C VAL A 87 1.59 9.65 -6.42
N ASN A 88 2.52 10.48 -6.00
CA ASN A 88 2.74 11.80 -6.58
C ASN A 88 3.82 11.72 -7.65
N HIS A 89 3.69 12.56 -8.65
CA HIS A 89 4.69 12.80 -9.67
C HIS A 89 5.18 14.24 -9.56
N ALA A 90 6.38 14.51 -10.04
CA ALA A 90 6.93 15.87 -10.00
C ALA A 90 6.04 16.90 -10.71
N LEU A 91 5.26 16.47 -11.70
CA LEU A 91 4.38 17.33 -12.47
C LEU A 91 2.90 17.26 -12.06
N GLY A 92 2.56 16.46 -11.07
CA GLY A 92 1.16 16.37 -10.64
C GLY A 92 0.98 15.52 -9.40
N LYS A 93 0.28 16.06 -8.42
CA LYS A 93 -0.01 15.37 -7.18
C LYS A 93 -1.16 14.39 -7.37
N ASN A 94 -1.00 13.15 -6.89
CA ASN A 94 -2.01 12.09 -6.93
C ASN A 94 -2.54 11.77 -8.33
N MET A 95 -1.71 11.97 -9.35
CA MET A 95 -2.11 11.74 -10.74
C MET A 95 -1.86 10.32 -11.23
N ILE A 96 -1.09 9.54 -10.50
CA ILE A 96 -0.76 8.17 -10.83
C ILE A 96 -1.34 7.28 -9.75
N GLY A 97 -2.29 6.42 -10.11
CA GLY A 97 -2.95 5.58 -9.13
C GLY A 97 -3.98 4.67 -9.75
N ALA A 98 -4.68 3.97 -8.90
CA ALA A 98 -5.74 3.05 -9.27
C ALA A 98 -6.77 2.96 -8.15
N PHE A 99 -7.97 2.50 -8.50
CA PHE A 99 -8.93 2.09 -7.50
C PHE A 99 -8.65 0.64 -7.12
N HIS A 100 -8.53 0.38 -5.84
CA HIS A 100 -8.28 -0.98 -5.35
C HIS A 100 -8.88 -1.13 -3.94
N GLN A 101 -10.00 -1.81 -3.87
CA GLN A 101 -10.69 -2.00 -2.61
C GLN A 101 -9.92 -2.98 -1.73
N PRO A 102 -9.63 -2.63 -0.46
CA PRO A 102 -9.03 -3.60 0.44
C PRO A 102 -10.01 -4.71 0.79
N ARG A 103 -9.47 -5.90 1.02
CA ARG A 103 -10.27 -7.03 1.53
C ARG A 103 -10.78 -6.74 2.93
N CYS A 104 -10.01 -6.00 3.69
CA CYS A 104 -10.30 -5.74 5.08
C CYS A 104 -9.63 -4.43 5.51
N VAL A 105 -10.31 -3.68 6.36
CA VAL A 105 -9.72 -2.53 7.04
C VAL A 105 -9.76 -2.81 8.53
N VAL A 106 -8.61 -2.90 9.15
CA VAL A 106 -8.49 -3.15 10.59
C VAL A 106 -8.24 -1.81 11.27
N ALA A 107 -9.27 -1.26 11.87
CA ALA A 107 -9.17 0.01 12.57
C ALA A 107 -9.16 -0.23 14.08
N ASP A 108 -8.26 0.47 14.75
CA ASP A 108 -8.24 0.48 16.20
C ASP A 108 -9.21 1.58 16.69
N THR A 109 -10.20 1.16 17.44
CA THR A 109 -11.23 2.07 17.95
C THR A 109 -11.11 2.31 19.44
#